data_d1f8c439da64106a2348b6bdda62aef9
#
_entry.id   d1f8c439da64106a2348b6bdda62aef9
#
_cell.length_a   1.000
_cell.length_b   1.000
_cell.length_c   1.000
_cell.angle_alpha   90.00
_cell.angle_beta   90.00
_cell.angle_gamma   90.00
#
_symmetry.space_group_name_H-M   'P 1'
#
loop_
_entity.id
_entity.type
_entity.pdbx_description
1 polymer ?
#
loop_
_entity_poly.entity_id
_entity_poly.type
_entity_poly.pdbx_seq_one_letter_code
_entity_poly.pdbx_strand_id
1 'polypeptide(L)'
;MLLCKVLGVNRSGFYKWRSRHGKLNSYETNRQVLTGMLKELHLKHKTWGYHRLAQAIREDSGWKFSDNLAHKCCKQAKIYSLVRHYKYRKPGAESVRLPNIVQGKWIAKRPLQIVVSDMTILKTKKGNYEWTLLVDTFNNEIISHAFSARRGDSGTYYKCLADLIRMLPKKQKQTAPTVLHTDQGAVYSSMAFYEAHRYYNIKRSMSRGGTPTDNPIIEALNGWIKDELYVDFGLKTTNDVPGVLNKYVKYFNNKRSAAALGYKTPIQYKTELGF
;
A
#
# COMPACT_ATOMS: atom_id res chain seq x y z
N MET A 1 54.10 -7.81 -29.38
CA MET A 1 54.26 -6.37 -29.69
C MET A 1 53.63 -5.97 -31.02
N LEU A 2 53.77 -6.77 -32.05
CA LEU A 2 53.24 -6.49 -33.40
C LEU A 2 51.70 -6.39 -33.46
N LEU A 3 50.98 -7.30 -32.76
CA LEU A 3 49.51 -7.39 -32.79
C LEU A 3 48.76 -6.10 -32.38
N CYS A 4 49.23 -5.40 -31.32
CA CYS A 4 48.55 -4.16 -30.90
C CYS A 4 48.74 -3.05 -31.96
N LYS A 5 49.86 -3.08 -32.68
CA LYS A 5 50.17 -2.09 -33.75
C LYS A 5 49.31 -2.39 -34.99
N VAL A 6 49.18 -3.64 -35.36
CA VAL A 6 48.35 -4.08 -36.49
C VAL A 6 46.87 -3.86 -36.27
N LEU A 7 46.38 -4.02 -35.00
CA LEU A 7 44.98 -3.85 -34.65
C LEU A 7 44.66 -2.38 -34.23
N GLY A 8 45.58 -1.44 -34.28
CA GLY A 8 45.36 -0.06 -33.89
C GLY A 8 44.98 0.13 -32.41
N VAL A 9 45.30 -0.83 -31.54
CA VAL A 9 44.93 -0.81 -30.12
C VAL A 9 46.08 -0.27 -29.27
N ASN A 10 45.75 0.65 -28.34
CA ASN A 10 46.75 1.17 -27.42
C ASN A 10 47.30 0.03 -26.53
N ARG A 11 48.64 -0.14 -26.56
CA ARG A 11 49.33 -1.22 -25.84
C ARG A 11 49.08 -1.19 -24.33
N SER A 12 49.19 -0.04 -23.67
CA SER A 12 48.93 0.07 -22.23
C SER A 12 47.48 -0.18 -21.89
N GLY A 13 46.54 0.23 -22.75
CA GLY A 13 45.12 -0.10 -22.64
C GLY A 13 44.85 -1.63 -22.71
N PHE A 14 45.49 -2.30 -23.69
CA PHE A 14 45.38 -3.75 -23.83
C PHE A 14 45.89 -4.50 -22.59
N TYR A 15 47.07 -4.18 -22.07
CA TYR A 15 47.62 -4.85 -20.89
C TYR A 15 46.80 -4.55 -19.61
N LYS A 16 46.28 -3.33 -19.44
CA LYS A 16 45.34 -2.99 -18.37
C LYS A 16 44.01 -3.80 -18.48
N TRP A 17 43.48 -3.94 -19.67
CA TRP A 17 42.32 -4.78 -19.92
C TRP A 17 42.63 -6.24 -19.62
N ARG A 18 43.72 -6.80 -20.13
CA ARG A 18 44.17 -8.18 -19.92
C ARG A 18 44.35 -8.51 -18.44
N SER A 19 44.95 -7.61 -17.65
CA SER A 19 45.18 -7.81 -16.22
C SER A 19 43.88 -7.83 -15.40
N ARG A 20 42.80 -7.21 -15.91
CA ARG A 20 41.47 -7.15 -15.31
C ARG A 20 40.54 -8.23 -15.87
N HIS A 21 40.86 -8.80 -17.00
CA HIS A 21 40.01 -9.76 -17.68
C HIS A 21 39.78 -11.00 -16.77
N GLY A 22 38.50 -11.35 -16.55
CA GLY A 22 38.10 -12.42 -15.64
C GLY A 22 38.16 -12.07 -14.15
N LYS A 23 38.54 -10.82 -13.75
CA LYS A 23 38.48 -10.37 -12.38
C LYS A 23 37.34 -9.37 -12.20
N LEU A 24 36.48 -9.62 -11.24
CA LEU A 24 35.46 -8.65 -10.85
C LEU A 24 36.11 -7.46 -10.17
N ASN A 25 35.75 -6.26 -10.58
CA ASN A 25 36.11 -5.06 -9.83
C ASN A 25 35.17 -4.87 -8.61
N SER A 26 35.52 -3.99 -7.70
CA SER A 26 34.74 -3.74 -6.47
C SER A 26 33.28 -3.34 -6.76
N TYR A 27 33.05 -2.60 -7.85
CA TYR A 27 31.72 -2.21 -8.27
C TYR A 27 30.88 -3.41 -8.75
N GLU A 28 31.49 -4.32 -9.50
CA GLU A 28 30.83 -5.54 -9.98
C GLU A 28 30.55 -6.50 -8.83
N THR A 29 31.49 -6.65 -7.90
CA THR A 29 31.29 -7.42 -6.66
C THR A 29 30.13 -6.87 -5.87
N ASN A 30 30.08 -5.57 -5.62
CA ASN A 30 28.98 -4.90 -4.91
C ASN A 30 27.63 -5.11 -5.61
N ARG A 31 27.61 -5.05 -6.94
CA ARG A 31 26.40 -5.35 -7.71
C ARG A 31 25.92 -6.77 -7.53
N GLN A 32 26.85 -7.74 -7.52
CA GLN A 32 26.47 -9.16 -7.31
C GLN A 32 25.89 -9.38 -5.91
N VAL A 33 26.55 -8.84 -4.87
CA VAL A 33 26.05 -8.94 -3.49
C VAL A 33 24.67 -8.29 -3.36
N LEU A 34 24.50 -7.05 -3.83
CA LEU A 34 23.21 -6.37 -3.81
C LEU A 34 22.13 -7.14 -4.57
N THR A 35 22.47 -7.72 -5.71
CA THR A 35 21.54 -8.52 -6.50
C THR A 35 21.08 -9.77 -5.74
N GLY A 36 21.98 -10.43 -5.01
CA GLY A 36 21.65 -11.54 -4.12
C GLY A 36 20.62 -11.14 -3.06
N MET A 37 20.91 -10.08 -2.31
CA MET A 37 20.01 -9.55 -1.26
C MET A 37 18.64 -9.15 -1.82
N LEU A 38 18.60 -8.50 -2.99
CA LEU A 38 17.37 -8.13 -3.67
C LEU A 38 16.54 -9.36 -4.08
N LYS A 39 17.18 -10.43 -4.56
CA LYS A 39 16.49 -11.69 -4.91
C LYS A 39 15.88 -12.35 -3.69
N GLU A 40 16.63 -12.50 -2.61
CA GLU A 40 16.17 -13.14 -1.37
C GLU A 40 14.98 -12.38 -0.77
N LEU A 41 15.07 -11.05 -0.71
CA LEU A 41 14.00 -10.23 -0.18
C LEU A 41 12.76 -10.24 -1.09
N HIS A 42 12.96 -10.26 -2.41
CA HIS A 42 11.85 -10.35 -3.37
C HIS A 42 11.13 -11.71 -3.31
N LEU A 43 11.81 -12.79 -3.00
CA LEU A 43 11.16 -14.10 -2.78
C LEU A 43 10.17 -14.06 -1.62
N LYS A 44 10.48 -13.25 -0.58
CA LYS A 44 9.59 -13.05 0.59
C LYS A 44 8.46 -12.05 0.29
N HIS A 45 8.71 -11.07 -0.58
CA HIS A 45 7.81 -9.94 -0.87
C HIS A 45 7.69 -9.66 -2.37
N LYS A 46 7.01 -10.55 -3.09
CA LYS A 46 6.92 -10.52 -4.55
C LYS A 46 6.20 -9.29 -5.13
N THR A 47 5.41 -8.58 -4.31
CA THR A 47 4.72 -7.35 -4.70
C THR A 47 5.57 -6.09 -4.54
N TRP A 48 6.75 -6.19 -3.87
CA TRP A 48 7.59 -5.03 -3.64
C TRP A 48 8.36 -4.62 -4.90
N GLY A 49 8.31 -3.33 -5.23
CA GLY A 49 9.17 -2.73 -6.24
C GLY A 49 10.56 -2.41 -5.68
N TYR A 50 11.51 -2.10 -6.57
CA TYR A 50 12.92 -1.89 -6.23
C TYR A 50 13.15 -0.81 -5.16
N HIS A 51 12.35 0.25 -5.10
CA HIS A 51 12.45 1.28 -4.06
C HIS A 51 12.26 0.71 -2.65
N ARG A 52 11.19 -0.09 -2.46
CA ARG A 52 10.88 -0.70 -1.16
C ARG A 52 11.91 -1.77 -0.79
N LEU A 53 12.32 -2.60 -1.77
CA LEU A 53 13.38 -3.58 -1.57
C LEU A 53 14.69 -2.92 -1.18
N ALA A 54 15.08 -1.83 -1.88
CA ALA A 54 16.30 -1.10 -1.58
C ALA A 54 16.27 -0.45 -0.19
N GLN A 55 15.14 0.11 0.21
CA GLN A 55 14.99 0.72 1.53
C GLN A 55 15.14 -0.32 2.65
N ALA A 56 14.46 -1.45 2.53
CA ALA A 56 14.56 -2.52 3.52
C ALA A 56 16.00 -3.07 3.66
N ILE A 57 16.74 -3.21 2.55
CA ILE A 57 18.14 -3.63 2.60
C ILE A 57 19.02 -2.58 3.29
N ARG A 58 18.79 -1.28 3.06
CA ARG A 58 19.53 -0.20 3.74
C ARG A 58 19.29 -0.23 5.25
N GLU A 59 18.06 -0.44 5.67
CA GLU A 59 17.66 -0.51 7.08
C GLU A 59 18.27 -1.73 7.78
N ASP A 60 18.24 -2.89 7.13
CA ASP A 60 18.74 -4.15 7.70
C ASP A 60 20.28 -4.21 7.72
N SER A 61 20.95 -3.81 6.64
CA SER A 61 22.41 -3.95 6.48
C SER A 61 23.21 -2.70 6.81
N GLY A 62 22.58 -1.53 6.96
CA GLY A 62 23.27 -0.23 7.07
C GLY A 62 24.02 0.21 5.80
N TRP A 63 23.95 -0.58 4.72
CA TRP A 63 24.70 -0.31 3.49
C TRP A 63 24.09 0.85 2.68
N LYS A 64 24.87 1.89 2.39
CA LYS A 64 24.44 3.05 1.62
C LYS A 64 24.65 2.83 0.12
N PHE A 65 23.60 2.76 -0.65
CA PHE A 65 23.60 2.69 -2.12
C PHE A 65 22.42 3.45 -2.71
N SER A 66 22.51 3.81 -4.00
CA SER A 66 21.47 4.59 -4.68
C SER A 66 20.34 3.71 -5.19
N ASP A 67 19.14 4.27 -5.30
CA ASP A 67 17.98 3.61 -5.92
C ASP A 67 18.24 3.23 -7.39
N ASN A 68 19.04 4.04 -8.10
CA ASN A 68 19.43 3.75 -9.47
C ASN A 68 20.27 2.47 -9.56
N LEU A 69 21.16 2.22 -8.60
CA LEU A 69 21.92 0.97 -8.54
C LEU A 69 20.97 -0.22 -8.28
N ALA A 70 20.08 -0.09 -7.31
CA ALA A 70 19.08 -1.13 -7.03
C ALA A 70 18.19 -1.42 -8.25
N HIS A 71 17.72 -0.39 -8.95
CA HIS A 71 16.94 -0.55 -10.18
C HIS A 71 17.72 -1.32 -11.26
N LYS A 72 18.99 -0.96 -11.49
CA LYS A 72 19.84 -1.67 -12.46
C LYS A 72 20.04 -3.16 -12.07
N CYS A 73 20.25 -3.44 -10.79
CA CYS A 73 20.38 -4.80 -10.28
C CYS A 73 19.07 -5.59 -10.44
N CYS A 74 17.93 -5.01 -10.10
CA CYS A 74 16.62 -5.64 -10.29
C CYS A 74 16.33 -5.92 -11.78
N LYS A 75 16.60 -4.95 -12.66
CA LYS A 75 16.41 -5.11 -14.12
C LYS A 75 17.27 -6.25 -14.67
N GLN A 76 18.54 -6.33 -14.30
CA GLN A 76 19.46 -7.36 -14.73
C GLN A 76 19.04 -8.75 -14.20
N ALA A 77 18.55 -8.81 -12.97
CA ALA A 77 18.09 -10.04 -12.33
C ALA A 77 16.63 -10.42 -12.67
N LYS A 78 15.95 -9.63 -13.53
CA LYS A 78 14.54 -9.81 -13.90
C LYS A 78 13.61 -9.83 -12.68
N ILE A 79 13.91 -9.00 -11.66
CA ILE A 79 13.09 -8.80 -10.48
C ILE A 79 12.08 -7.71 -10.80
N TYR A 80 10.79 -8.05 -10.80
CA TYR A 80 9.67 -7.13 -11.06
C TYR A 80 8.58 -7.33 -10.01
N SER A 81 7.97 -6.21 -9.57
CA SER A 81 6.79 -6.29 -8.71
C SER A 81 5.63 -6.99 -9.43
N LEU A 82 4.97 -7.93 -8.76
CA LEU A 82 3.81 -8.64 -9.27
C LEU A 82 2.48 -7.91 -9.01
N VAL A 83 2.53 -6.60 -8.78
CA VAL A 83 1.34 -5.75 -8.62
C VAL A 83 0.63 -5.60 -9.97
N ARG A 84 -0.70 -5.71 -9.96
CA ARG A 84 -1.53 -5.51 -11.15
C ARG A 84 -1.67 -4.03 -11.46
N HIS A 85 -1.53 -3.66 -12.73
CA HIS A 85 -1.78 -2.30 -13.20
C HIS A 85 -3.18 -2.24 -13.85
N TYR A 86 -4.08 -1.45 -13.23
CA TYR A 86 -5.41 -1.18 -13.80
C TYR A 86 -5.39 0.14 -14.56
N LYS A 87 -5.92 0.11 -15.81
CA LYS A 87 -6.16 1.35 -16.56
C LYS A 87 -7.50 1.93 -16.13
N TYR A 88 -7.48 3.15 -15.61
CA TYR A 88 -8.70 3.90 -15.31
C TYR A 88 -9.48 4.23 -16.60
N ARG A 89 -10.81 4.03 -16.56
CA ARG A 89 -11.73 4.51 -17.60
C ARG A 89 -12.70 5.48 -16.94
N LYS A 90 -12.78 6.72 -17.46
CA LYS A 90 -13.69 7.75 -16.95
C LYS A 90 -15.15 7.30 -17.14
N PRO A 91 -15.97 7.24 -16.10
CA PRO A 91 -17.38 6.92 -16.18
C PRO A 91 -18.19 8.08 -16.78
N GLY A 92 -19.49 7.83 -17.02
CA GLY A 92 -20.42 8.84 -17.50
C GLY A 92 -20.92 9.84 -16.46
N ALA A 93 -22.03 10.50 -16.72
CA ALA A 93 -22.66 11.45 -15.81
C ALA A 93 -23.17 10.77 -14.51
N GLU A 94 -23.07 11.47 -13.38
CA GLU A 94 -23.27 10.91 -12.05
C GLU A 94 -24.22 11.77 -11.21
N SER A 95 -24.96 11.12 -10.30
CA SER A 95 -25.78 11.79 -9.30
C SER A 95 -25.12 11.70 -7.92
N VAL A 96 -25.12 12.79 -7.17
CA VAL A 96 -24.57 12.88 -5.83
C VAL A 96 -25.70 12.89 -4.80
N ARG A 97 -25.71 11.94 -3.87
CA ARG A 97 -26.70 11.89 -2.78
C ARG A 97 -26.31 12.76 -1.59
N LEU A 98 -25.01 12.71 -1.24
CA LEU A 98 -24.42 13.62 -0.25
C LEU A 98 -23.22 14.34 -0.90
N PRO A 99 -22.92 15.58 -0.50
CA PRO A 99 -21.83 16.33 -1.10
C PRO A 99 -20.49 15.65 -0.85
N ASN A 100 -19.61 15.67 -1.86
CA ASN A 100 -18.20 15.35 -1.67
C ASN A 100 -17.52 16.55 -0.99
N ILE A 101 -17.38 16.46 0.35
CA ILE A 101 -16.78 17.52 1.15
C ILE A 101 -15.26 17.53 1.00
N VAL A 102 -14.65 16.37 0.74
CA VAL A 102 -13.19 16.23 0.61
C VAL A 102 -12.69 16.89 -0.66
N GLN A 103 -13.43 16.78 -1.78
CA GLN A 103 -13.13 17.45 -3.06
C GLN A 103 -11.67 17.28 -3.51
N GLY A 104 -11.09 16.07 -3.34
CA GLY A 104 -9.70 15.79 -3.69
C GLY A 104 -8.66 16.33 -2.69
N LYS A 105 -9.07 16.99 -1.61
CA LYS A 105 -8.16 17.51 -0.56
C LYS A 105 -7.95 16.46 0.53
N TRP A 106 -7.06 15.52 0.26
CA TRP A 106 -6.81 14.36 1.11
C TRP A 106 -5.79 14.59 2.23
N ILE A 107 -5.23 15.80 2.35
CA ILE A 107 -4.21 16.11 3.35
C ILE A 107 -4.87 16.26 4.71
N ALA A 108 -4.69 15.27 5.57
CA ALA A 108 -5.07 15.31 6.96
C ALA A 108 -3.89 15.80 7.82
N LYS A 109 -4.15 16.66 8.80
CA LYS A 109 -3.14 17.24 9.71
C LYS A 109 -3.07 16.54 11.06
N ARG A 110 -4.01 15.66 11.35
CA ARG A 110 -4.12 14.90 12.59
C ARG A 110 -4.82 13.55 12.34
N PRO A 111 -4.58 12.55 13.19
CA PRO A 111 -5.32 11.30 13.15
C PRO A 111 -6.84 11.51 13.19
N LEU A 112 -7.56 10.65 12.51
CA LEU A 112 -9.03 10.62 12.41
C LEU A 112 -9.65 11.92 11.85
N GLN A 113 -8.90 12.77 11.16
CA GLN A 113 -9.44 13.96 10.51
C GLN A 113 -10.27 13.61 9.29
N ILE A 114 -9.73 12.77 8.42
CA ILE A 114 -10.42 12.23 7.25
C ILE A 114 -10.22 10.71 7.29
N VAL A 115 -11.31 10.00 7.39
CA VAL A 115 -11.33 8.54 7.38
C VAL A 115 -12.09 8.08 6.16
N VAL A 116 -11.53 7.13 5.43
CA VAL A 116 -12.17 6.52 4.26
C VAL A 116 -12.64 5.11 4.59
N SER A 117 -13.80 4.74 4.07
CA SER A 117 -14.33 3.38 4.21
C SER A 117 -14.78 2.85 2.85
N ASP A 118 -14.46 1.61 2.60
CA ASP A 118 -14.86 0.90 1.38
C ASP A 118 -15.02 -0.60 1.67
N MET A 119 -15.84 -1.24 0.85
CA MET A 119 -16.02 -2.68 0.86
C MET A 119 -15.44 -3.31 -0.39
N THR A 120 -14.66 -4.32 -0.22
CA THR A 120 -14.05 -5.05 -1.33
C THR A 120 -14.35 -6.54 -1.25
N ILE A 121 -14.49 -7.18 -2.42
CA ILE A 121 -14.69 -8.62 -2.50
C ILE A 121 -13.33 -9.31 -2.65
N LEU A 122 -13.09 -10.29 -1.79
CA LEU A 122 -11.92 -11.16 -1.81
C LEU A 122 -12.32 -12.55 -2.29
N LYS A 123 -11.67 -13.03 -3.35
CA LYS A 123 -11.90 -14.38 -3.88
C LYS A 123 -10.96 -15.36 -3.18
N THR A 124 -11.50 -16.36 -2.54
CA THR A 124 -10.74 -17.37 -1.81
C THR A 124 -11.10 -18.78 -2.25
N LYS A 125 -10.37 -19.79 -1.79
CA LYS A 125 -10.71 -21.22 -2.00
C LYS A 125 -12.08 -21.59 -1.43
N LYS A 126 -12.51 -20.92 -0.34
CA LYS A 126 -13.80 -21.15 0.33
C LYS A 126 -14.95 -20.30 -0.24
N GLY A 127 -14.73 -19.58 -1.32
CA GLY A 127 -15.71 -18.66 -1.90
C GLY A 127 -15.31 -17.19 -1.76
N ASN A 128 -16.28 -16.31 -1.91
CA ASN A 128 -16.07 -14.86 -1.82
C ASN A 128 -16.28 -14.39 -0.38
N TYR A 129 -15.41 -13.52 0.07
CA TYR A 129 -15.56 -12.77 1.31
C TYR A 129 -15.75 -11.28 0.98
N GLU A 130 -16.73 -10.66 1.60
CA GLU A 130 -16.86 -9.20 1.64
C GLU A 130 -15.98 -8.69 2.79
N TRP A 131 -15.10 -7.75 2.50
CA TRP A 131 -14.18 -7.19 3.46
C TRP A 131 -14.32 -5.68 3.47
N THR A 132 -14.81 -5.13 4.57
CA THR A 132 -14.93 -3.69 4.80
C THR A 132 -13.69 -3.20 5.52
N LEU A 133 -13.10 -2.14 5.00
CA LEU A 133 -11.94 -1.45 5.56
C LEU A 133 -12.33 -0.06 6.02
N LEU A 134 -11.70 0.38 7.08
CA LEU A 134 -11.73 1.76 7.56
C LEU A 134 -10.28 2.24 7.69
N VAL A 135 -9.91 3.25 6.93
CA VAL A 135 -8.52 3.73 6.81
C VAL A 135 -8.44 5.20 7.21
N ASP A 136 -7.52 5.54 8.08
CA ASP A 136 -7.17 6.92 8.40
C ASP A 136 -6.22 7.48 7.33
N THR A 137 -6.62 8.55 6.66
CA THR A 137 -5.81 9.16 5.59
C THR A 137 -4.60 9.94 6.12
N PHE A 138 -4.53 10.21 7.44
CA PHE A 138 -3.39 10.88 8.05
C PHE A 138 -2.09 10.08 7.92
N ASN A 139 -2.18 8.78 8.20
CA ASN A 139 -1.03 7.88 8.21
C ASN A 139 -1.27 6.58 7.41
N ASN A 140 -2.37 6.49 6.67
CA ASN A 140 -2.80 5.29 5.94
C ASN A 140 -3.01 4.05 6.84
N GLU A 141 -3.28 4.22 8.13
CA GLU A 141 -3.53 3.14 9.08
C GLU A 141 -4.89 2.48 8.81
N ILE A 142 -4.93 1.17 8.73
CA ILE A 142 -6.20 0.41 8.78
C ILE A 142 -6.66 0.40 10.24
N ILE A 143 -7.53 1.35 10.60
CA ILE A 143 -8.00 1.53 11.98
C ILE A 143 -9.08 0.55 12.39
N SER A 144 -9.84 0.01 11.42
CA SER A 144 -10.78 -1.09 11.64
C SER A 144 -10.99 -1.90 10.37
N HIS A 145 -11.33 -3.15 10.53
CA HIS A 145 -11.78 -4.00 9.44
C HIS A 145 -12.79 -5.03 9.91
N ALA A 146 -13.64 -5.46 9.00
CA ALA A 146 -14.59 -6.54 9.22
C ALA A 146 -14.80 -7.33 7.93
N PHE A 147 -15.03 -8.61 8.04
CA PHE A 147 -15.24 -9.48 6.90
C PHE A 147 -16.40 -10.44 7.13
N SER A 148 -17.03 -10.86 6.05
CA SER A 148 -18.12 -11.84 6.06
C SER A 148 -18.06 -12.72 4.82
N ALA A 149 -18.35 -14.00 4.97
CA ALA A 149 -18.58 -14.91 3.84
C ALA A 149 -19.99 -14.77 3.27
N ARG A 150 -20.89 -14.06 3.97
CA ARG A 150 -22.25 -13.80 3.54
C ARG A 150 -22.29 -12.58 2.65
N ARG A 151 -22.79 -12.73 1.43
CA ARG A 151 -22.97 -11.63 0.49
C ARG A 151 -24.01 -10.63 1.01
N GLY A 152 -23.71 -9.33 0.91
CA GLY A 152 -24.60 -8.26 1.35
C GLY A 152 -24.71 -8.12 2.87
N ASP A 153 -23.71 -8.58 3.62
CA ASP A 153 -23.69 -8.47 5.07
C ASP A 153 -23.38 -7.05 5.52
N SER A 154 -24.42 -6.29 5.86
CA SER A 154 -24.27 -4.93 6.40
C SER A 154 -23.56 -4.88 7.75
N GLY A 155 -23.50 -5.99 8.49
CA GLY A 155 -22.83 -6.06 9.80
C GLY A 155 -21.37 -5.66 9.76
N THR A 156 -20.65 -5.91 8.63
CA THR A 156 -19.25 -5.50 8.46
C THR A 156 -19.09 -3.99 8.49
N TYR A 157 -20.00 -3.25 7.88
CA TYR A 157 -20.01 -1.77 7.83
C TYR A 157 -20.29 -1.18 9.21
N TYR A 158 -21.31 -1.72 9.91
CA TYR A 158 -21.68 -1.25 11.24
C TYR A 158 -20.60 -1.56 12.28
N LYS A 159 -19.91 -2.69 12.15
CA LYS A 159 -18.77 -3.00 13.02
C LYS A 159 -17.66 -1.96 12.85
N CYS A 160 -17.26 -1.67 11.62
CA CYS A 160 -16.24 -0.63 11.34
C CYS A 160 -16.69 0.74 11.84
N LEU A 161 -17.96 1.12 11.67
CA LEU A 161 -18.51 2.35 12.21
C LEU A 161 -18.47 2.41 13.73
N ALA A 162 -18.84 1.33 14.41
CA ALA A 162 -18.80 1.24 15.88
C ALA A 162 -17.36 1.35 16.41
N ASP A 163 -16.39 0.77 15.71
CA ASP A 163 -14.98 0.90 16.06
C ASP A 163 -14.51 2.36 15.91
N LEU A 164 -14.88 3.04 14.82
CA LEU A 164 -14.59 4.48 14.65
C LEU A 164 -15.18 5.31 15.79
N ILE A 165 -16.46 5.08 16.12
CA ILE A 165 -17.15 5.83 17.18
C ILE A 165 -16.43 5.66 18.53
N ARG A 166 -15.92 4.46 18.84
CA ARG A 166 -15.16 4.20 20.08
C ARG A 166 -13.81 4.96 20.12
N MET A 167 -13.20 5.19 18.98
CA MET A 167 -11.94 5.93 18.86
C MET A 167 -12.12 7.44 18.95
N LEU A 168 -13.34 7.95 18.71
CA LEU A 168 -13.60 9.36 18.72
C LEU A 168 -13.62 9.90 20.17
N PRO A 169 -13.09 11.13 20.41
CA PRO A 169 -13.19 11.77 21.70
C PRO A 169 -14.67 12.03 22.05
N LYS A 170 -15.02 11.91 23.32
CA LYS A 170 -16.36 12.24 23.81
C LYS A 170 -16.69 13.69 23.44
N LYS A 171 -17.96 13.94 23.08
CA LYS A 171 -18.49 15.23 22.56
C LYS A 171 -18.11 16.48 23.34
N GLN A 172 -17.82 16.36 24.63
CA GLN A 172 -17.47 17.47 25.55
C GLN A 172 -16.06 18.04 25.33
N LYS A 173 -15.15 17.30 24.65
CA LYS A 173 -13.84 17.83 24.25
C LYS A 173 -13.92 18.19 22.77
N GLN A 174 -14.39 19.40 22.49
CA GLN A 174 -14.63 19.87 21.13
C GLN A 174 -13.38 19.85 20.27
N THR A 175 -13.31 18.84 19.43
CA THR A 175 -12.40 18.76 18.31
C THR A 175 -13.18 18.97 17.02
N ALA A 176 -12.52 19.42 15.96
CA ALA A 176 -13.11 19.47 14.64
C ALA A 176 -13.67 18.07 14.24
N PRO A 177 -14.78 18.00 13.52
CA PRO A 177 -15.44 16.75 13.19
C PRO A 177 -14.50 15.81 12.38
N THR A 178 -14.70 14.51 12.54
CA THR A 178 -14.12 13.50 11.66
C THR A 178 -14.93 13.45 10.37
N VAL A 179 -14.28 13.58 9.23
CA VAL A 179 -14.93 13.38 7.92
C VAL A 179 -14.88 11.90 7.60
N LEU A 180 -16.03 11.25 7.53
CA LEU A 180 -16.14 9.87 7.05
C LEU A 180 -16.52 9.91 5.56
N HIS A 181 -15.56 9.59 4.69
CA HIS A 181 -15.73 9.54 3.26
C HIS A 181 -15.97 8.11 2.78
N THR A 182 -17.00 7.90 1.96
CA THR A 182 -17.41 6.60 1.44
C THR A 182 -17.86 6.73 -0.01
N ASP A 183 -18.03 5.60 -0.69
CA ASP A 183 -18.78 5.55 -1.94
C ASP A 183 -20.29 5.71 -1.70
N GLN A 184 -21.09 5.64 -2.79
CA GLN A 184 -22.55 5.66 -2.75
C GLN A 184 -23.19 4.25 -2.66
N GLY A 185 -22.45 3.28 -2.12
CA GLY A 185 -22.98 1.92 -1.90
C GLY A 185 -24.28 1.91 -1.09
N ALA A 186 -25.13 0.91 -1.33
CA ALA A 186 -26.47 0.84 -0.75
C ALA A 186 -26.47 0.94 0.80
N VAL A 187 -25.49 0.36 1.48
CA VAL A 187 -25.38 0.44 2.95
C VAL A 187 -25.03 1.86 3.37
N TYR A 188 -23.99 2.45 2.79
CA TYR A 188 -23.54 3.81 3.12
C TYR A 188 -24.60 4.88 2.81
N SER A 189 -25.44 4.65 1.78
CA SER A 189 -26.52 5.56 1.38
C SER A 189 -27.81 5.33 2.19
N SER A 190 -27.88 4.31 3.06
CA SER A 190 -29.08 4.01 3.82
C SER A 190 -29.32 5.02 4.94
N MET A 191 -30.59 5.31 5.23
CA MET A 191 -30.98 6.14 6.37
C MET A 191 -30.54 5.50 7.70
N ALA A 192 -30.62 4.16 7.80
CA ALA A 192 -30.18 3.44 9.00
C ALA A 192 -28.69 3.65 9.30
N PHE A 193 -27.84 3.68 8.28
CA PHE A 193 -26.42 3.96 8.46
C PHE A 193 -26.17 5.42 8.87
N TYR A 194 -26.94 6.36 8.33
CA TYR A 194 -26.89 7.76 8.74
C TYR A 194 -27.33 7.94 10.20
N GLU A 195 -28.46 7.35 10.62
CA GLU A 195 -28.96 7.42 11.98
C GLU A 195 -27.98 6.82 13.00
N ALA A 196 -27.27 5.75 12.62
CA ALA A 196 -26.30 5.08 13.49
C ALA A 196 -25.14 5.98 13.98
N HIS A 197 -24.89 7.11 13.32
CA HIS A 197 -23.77 8.00 13.69
C HIS A 197 -24.13 9.48 13.75
N ARG A 198 -25.38 9.89 13.49
CA ARG A 198 -25.80 11.32 13.44
C ARG A 198 -25.54 12.11 14.72
N TYR A 199 -25.50 11.45 15.87
CA TYR A 199 -25.25 12.09 17.17
C TYR A 199 -23.77 12.17 17.55
N TYR A 200 -22.90 11.59 16.74
CA TYR A 200 -21.47 11.62 16.95
C TYR A 200 -20.83 12.76 16.11
N ASN A 201 -19.62 13.16 16.48
CA ASN A 201 -18.91 14.23 15.76
C ASN A 201 -18.32 13.71 14.43
N ILE A 202 -19.19 13.14 13.58
CA ILE A 202 -18.88 12.61 12.26
C ILE A 202 -19.61 13.42 11.20
N LYS A 203 -18.87 13.95 10.23
CA LYS A 203 -19.39 14.60 9.04
C LYS A 203 -19.28 13.65 7.84
N ARG A 204 -20.38 13.36 7.17
CA ARG A 204 -20.39 12.47 6.02
C ARG A 204 -19.96 13.19 4.75
N SER A 205 -19.13 12.50 3.99
CA SER A 205 -18.73 12.85 2.61
C SER A 205 -18.88 11.62 1.72
N MET A 206 -19.37 11.80 0.51
CA MET A 206 -19.52 10.69 -0.43
C MET A 206 -18.88 11.05 -1.76
N SER A 207 -18.16 10.10 -2.35
CA SER A 207 -17.73 10.20 -3.73
C SER A 207 -18.94 10.22 -4.65
N ARG A 208 -18.82 10.83 -5.81
CA ARG A 208 -19.83 10.76 -6.85
C ARG A 208 -19.90 9.33 -7.40
N GLY A 209 -21.10 8.86 -7.72
CA GLY A 209 -21.29 7.52 -8.25
C GLY A 209 -20.46 7.30 -9.52
N GLY A 210 -19.70 6.22 -9.60
CA GLY A 210 -18.89 5.88 -10.78
C GLY A 210 -17.65 6.75 -11.00
N THR A 211 -17.26 7.64 -10.05
CA THR A 211 -16.05 8.47 -10.15
C THR A 211 -14.94 7.98 -9.22
N PRO A 212 -14.12 7.02 -9.66
CA PRO A 212 -13.00 6.50 -8.85
C PRO A 212 -12.05 7.59 -8.36
N THR A 213 -11.88 8.66 -9.15
CA THR A 213 -11.04 9.82 -8.79
C THR A 213 -11.50 10.56 -7.53
N ASP A 214 -12.72 10.32 -7.07
CA ASP A 214 -13.23 10.92 -5.84
C ASP A 214 -12.81 10.15 -4.58
N ASN A 215 -12.24 8.93 -4.71
CA ASN A 215 -11.70 8.15 -3.60
C ASN A 215 -10.38 7.42 -3.99
N PRO A 216 -9.38 8.14 -4.51
CA PRO A 216 -8.17 7.53 -5.06
C PRO A 216 -7.33 6.81 -4.01
N ILE A 217 -7.40 7.25 -2.74
CA ILE A 217 -6.58 6.67 -1.67
C ILE A 217 -6.99 5.23 -1.41
N ILE A 218 -8.29 4.98 -1.16
CA ILE A 218 -8.72 3.62 -0.81
C ILE A 218 -8.70 2.70 -2.03
N GLU A 219 -8.90 3.23 -3.23
CA GLU A 219 -8.80 2.43 -4.46
C GLU A 219 -7.36 1.96 -4.71
N ALA A 220 -6.39 2.88 -4.59
CA ALA A 220 -4.97 2.52 -4.70
C ALA A 220 -4.56 1.53 -3.61
N LEU A 221 -5.00 1.76 -2.36
CA LEU A 221 -4.73 0.86 -1.25
C LEU A 221 -5.35 -0.51 -1.48
N ASN A 222 -6.62 -0.60 -1.87
CA ASN A 222 -7.31 -1.85 -2.14
C ASN A 222 -6.63 -2.67 -3.26
N GLY A 223 -6.08 -2.01 -4.28
CA GLY A 223 -5.30 -2.66 -5.32
C GLY A 223 -4.06 -3.36 -4.73
N TRP A 224 -3.23 -2.62 -4.01
CA TRP A 224 -2.00 -3.15 -3.40
C TRP A 224 -2.28 -4.18 -2.31
N ILE A 225 -3.26 -3.93 -1.46
CA ILE A 225 -3.69 -4.84 -0.39
C ILE A 225 -4.10 -6.19 -0.98
N LYS A 226 -4.90 -6.20 -2.04
CA LYS A 226 -5.32 -7.44 -2.70
C LYS A 226 -4.15 -8.20 -3.30
N ASP A 227 -3.23 -7.51 -3.96
CA ASP A 227 -2.07 -8.16 -4.57
C ASP A 227 -1.17 -8.78 -3.48
N GLU A 228 -0.90 -8.05 -2.39
CA GLU A 228 -0.13 -8.57 -1.26
C GLU A 228 -0.84 -9.76 -0.58
N LEU A 229 -2.16 -9.67 -0.35
CA LEU A 229 -2.94 -10.76 0.22
C LEU A 229 -2.89 -12.02 -0.64
N TYR A 230 -2.98 -11.88 -1.95
CA TYR A 230 -2.99 -13.03 -2.85
C TYR A 230 -1.59 -13.61 -3.10
N VAL A 231 -0.58 -12.76 -3.22
CA VAL A 231 0.77 -13.17 -3.62
C VAL A 231 1.64 -13.50 -2.41
N ASP A 232 1.65 -12.62 -1.39
CA ASP A 232 2.56 -12.73 -0.26
C ASP A 232 1.94 -13.48 0.93
N PHE A 233 0.61 -13.38 1.10
CA PHE A 233 -0.11 -13.99 2.22
C PHE A 233 -0.91 -15.24 1.83
N GLY A 234 -0.90 -15.63 0.56
CA GLY A 234 -1.51 -16.88 0.11
C GLY A 234 -3.03 -16.96 0.30
N LEU A 235 -3.76 -15.83 0.26
CA LEU A 235 -5.19 -15.78 0.55
C LEU A 235 -6.04 -16.71 -0.33
N LYS A 236 -5.59 -17.01 -1.55
CA LYS A 236 -6.33 -17.92 -2.47
C LYS A 236 -6.31 -19.38 -2.03
N THR A 237 -5.28 -19.79 -1.30
CA THR A 237 -5.02 -21.20 -0.98
C THR A 237 -5.27 -21.53 0.49
N THR A 238 -5.40 -20.52 1.35
CA THR A 238 -5.59 -20.72 2.79
C THR A 238 -6.93 -21.36 3.15
N ASN A 239 -6.92 -22.15 4.22
CA ASN A 239 -8.14 -22.62 4.88
C ASN A 239 -8.56 -21.69 6.03
N ASP A 240 -7.70 -20.77 6.48
CA ASP A 240 -7.97 -19.80 7.53
C ASP A 240 -7.97 -18.36 6.97
N VAL A 241 -9.05 -18.00 6.29
CA VAL A 241 -9.23 -16.64 5.74
C VAL A 241 -9.24 -15.59 6.85
N PRO A 242 -9.99 -15.76 7.97
CA PRO A 242 -9.95 -14.82 9.09
C PRO A 242 -8.57 -14.57 9.66
N GLY A 243 -7.80 -15.61 9.91
CA GLY A 243 -6.45 -15.50 10.44
C GLY A 243 -5.51 -14.75 9.50
N VAL A 244 -5.60 -15.03 8.19
CA VAL A 244 -4.80 -14.32 7.17
C VAL A 244 -5.16 -12.84 7.13
N LEU A 245 -6.44 -12.46 7.14
CA LEU A 245 -6.87 -11.06 7.11
C LEU A 245 -6.41 -10.31 8.37
N ASN A 246 -6.57 -10.89 9.55
CA ASN A 246 -6.11 -10.30 10.81
C ASN A 246 -4.57 -10.16 10.85
N LYS A 247 -3.83 -11.17 10.38
CA LYS A 247 -2.37 -11.13 10.28
C LYS A 247 -1.91 -10.05 9.30
N TYR A 248 -2.62 -9.91 8.18
CA TYR A 248 -2.31 -8.90 7.18
C TYR A 248 -2.47 -7.48 7.73
N VAL A 249 -3.58 -7.17 8.42
CA VAL A 249 -3.80 -5.83 9.00
C VAL A 249 -2.69 -5.50 10.02
N LYS A 250 -2.30 -6.45 10.86
CA LYS A 250 -1.16 -6.26 11.78
C LYS A 250 0.14 -5.99 11.03
N TYR A 251 0.42 -6.73 9.96
CA TYR A 251 1.58 -6.50 9.10
C TYR A 251 1.52 -5.12 8.44
N PHE A 252 0.36 -4.76 7.86
CA PHE A 252 0.16 -3.50 7.17
C PHE A 252 0.47 -2.30 8.06
N ASN A 253 -0.07 -2.29 9.28
CA ASN A 253 0.08 -1.17 10.20
C ASN A 253 1.47 -1.10 10.85
N ASN A 254 2.14 -2.23 11.11
CA ASN A 254 3.34 -2.27 11.94
C ASN A 254 4.63 -2.63 11.19
N LYS A 255 4.54 -3.19 9.98
CA LYS A 255 5.73 -3.69 9.25
C LYS A 255 5.81 -3.23 7.80
N ARG A 256 4.68 -2.86 7.20
CA ARG A 256 4.63 -2.44 5.80
C ARG A 256 5.05 -0.98 5.68
N SER A 257 6.24 -0.72 5.19
CA SER A 257 6.70 0.64 4.87
C SER A 257 6.00 1.19 3.63
N ALA A 258 5.72 2.49 3.61
CA ALA A 258 5.09 3.17 2.49
C ALA A 258 5.90 4.41 2.06
N ALA A 259 6.17 4.56 0.76
CA ALA A 259 6.92 5.69 0.24
C ALA A 259 6.23 7.04 0.55
N ALA A 260 4.89 7.08 0.51
CA ALA A 260 4.11 8.25 0.89
C ALA A 260 4.29 8.70 2.36
N LEU A 261 4.80 7.81 3.23
CA LEU A 261 5.10 8.08 4.63
C LEU A 261 6.62 8.18 4.90
N GLY A 262 7.41 8.45 3.85
CA GLY A 262 8.87 8.47 3.97
C GLY A 262 9.47 7.10 4.32
N TYR A 263 8.87 6.02 3.80
CA TYR A 263 9.21 4.62 4.05
C TYR A 263 8.99 4.15 5.49
N LYS A 264 8.16 4.88 6.25
CA LYS A 264 7.72 4.45 7.58
C LYS A 264 6.46 3.59 7.49
N THR A 265 6.23 2.80 8.53
CA THR A 265 4.94 2.13 8.69
C THR A 265 3.88 3.14 9.15
N PRO A 266 2.57 2.86 8.98
CA PRO A 266 1.51 3.70 9.52
C PRO A 266 1.70 4.06 10.99
N ILE A 267 2.02 3.09 11.84
CA ILE A 267 2.20 3.33 13.28
C ILE A 267 3.47 4.14 13.55
N GLN A 268 4.61 3.84 12.91
CA GLN A 268 5.83 4.63 13.09
C GLN A 268 5.62 6.10 12.72
N TYR A 269 4.98 6.36 11.57
CA TYR A 269 4.70 7.73 11.11
C TYR A 269 3.86 8.50 12.13
N LYS A 270 2.80 7.90 12.66
CA LYS A 270 1.93 8.49 13.66
C LYS A 270 2.67 8.79 14.97
N THR A 271 3.44 7.81 15.48
CA THR A 271 4.18 7.93 16.74
C THR A 271 5.26 9.00 16.67
N GLU A 272 6.00 9.10 15.57
CA GLU A 272 7.05 10.12 15.39
C GLU A 272 6.50 11.55 15.34
N LEU A 273 5.25 11.72 14.90
CA LEU A 273 4.56 13.01 14.92
C LEU A 273 3.88 13.32 16.26
N GLY A 274 4.08 12.49 17.30
CA GLY A 274 3.59 12.71 18.65
C GLY A 274 2.12 12.35 18.88
N PHE A 275 1.56 11.45 18.06
CA PHE A 275 0.16 11.01 18.17
C PHE A 275 0.02 9.57 18.68
#